data_a0b3ee7da83e0e4de4e48bd55a0779f6
#
_entry.id   a0b3ee7da83e0e4de4e48bd55a0779f6
#
_cell.length_a   1.000
_cell.length_b   1.000
_cell.length_c   1.000
_cell.angle_alpha   90.00
_cell.angle_beta   90.00
_cell.angle_gamma   90.00
#
_symmetry.space_group_name_H-M   'P 1'
#
loop_
_entity.id
_entity.type
_entity.pdbx_description
1 polymer ?
#
loop_
_entity_poly.entity_id
_entity_poly.type
_entity_poly.pdbx_seq_one_letter_code
_entity_poly.pdbx_strand_id
1 'polypeptide(L)'
;MKTDKLRWLLLAFSLAAMLCALLIPFPVIKLSVLCALSVGCLVILYRNMEVLTGSPEWSPKNRTMKWITIFNLLLLALCVGAVWLQQNGRLGEIEESRLAIGIVMAVLLVLGNLAPKIPFNRYTGLRLPWTIRDEDTWRLAHRMLGYISFPLAFLYAALLLCGVGIETSTGVVIISWIAIPGVISYIFYRRKFL
;
A
#
# COMPACT_ATOMS: atom_id res chain seq x y z
N MET A 1 -7.44 16.11 -16.59
CA MET A 1 -8.66 16.25 -15.74
C MET A 1 -8.37 17.28 -14.67
N LYS A 2 -9.31 18.18 -14.32
CA LYS A 2 -9.08 19.16 -13.24
C LYS A 2 -8.95 18.44 -11.90
N THR A 3 -8.07 18.91 -11.02
CA THR A 3 -7.76 18.30 -9.70
C THR A 3 -9.02 17.98 -8.86
N ASP A 4 -10.04 18.84 -8.92
CA ASP A 4 -11.26 18.64 -8.14
C ASP A 4 -12.12 17.49 -8.68
N LYS A 5 -12.22 17.34 -10.01
CA LYS A 5 -12.93 16.20 -10.62
C LYS A 5 -12.27 14.87 -10.24
N LEU A 6 -10.94 14.82 -10.20
CA LEU A 6 -10.20 13.63 -9.80
C LEU A 6 -10.46 13.26 -8.33
N ARG A 7 -10.49 14.26 -7.43
CA ARG A 7 -10.80 14.05 -6.01
C ARG A 7 -12.19 13.46 -5.80
N TRP A 8 -13.21 14.06 -6.43
CA TRP A 8 -14.59 13.58 -6.31
C TRP A 8 -14.74 12.17 -6.86
N LEU A 9 -14.05 11.86 -7.95
CA LEU A 9 -14.08 10.53 -8.56
C LEU A 9 -13.42 9.48 -7.65
N LEU A 10 -12.25 9.77 -7.06
CA LEU A 10 -11.59 8.87 -6.10
C LEU A 10 -12.43 8.69 -4.82
N LEU A 11 -13.07 9.73 -4.33
CA LEU A 11 -14.00 9.64 -3.20
C LEU A 11 -15.20 8.76 -3.54
N ALA A 12 -15.78 8.92 -4.73
CA ALA A 12 -16.91 8.09 -5.18
C ALA A 12 -16.53 6.61 -5.25
N PHE A 13 -15.33 6.29 -5.78
CA PHE A 13 -14.82 4.91 -5.80
C PHE A 13 -14.62 4.34 -4.39
N SER A 14 -14.06 5.14 -3.47
CA SER A 14 -13.85 4.71 -2.08
C SER A 14 -15.18 4.47 -1.35
N LEU A 15 -16.16 5.36 -1.54
CA LEU A 15 -17.51 5.19 -0.98
C LEU A 15 -18.22 3.99 -1.58
N ALA A 16 -18.15 3.81 -2.89
CA ALA A 16 -18.72 2.64 -3.57
C ALA A 16 -18.11 1.34 -3.04
N ALA A 17 -16.78 1.28 -2.87
CA ALA A 17 -16.10 0.12 -2.32
C ALA A 17 -16.54 -0.17 -0.88
N MET A 18 -16.68 0.86 -0.04
CA MET A 18 -17.16 0.71 1.33
C MET A 18 -18.61 0.22 1.37
N LEU A 19 -19.49 0.78 0.56
CA LEU A 19 -20.88 0.35 0.46
C LEU A 19 -20.99 -1.09 -0.06
N CYS A 20 -20.22 -1.46 -1.07
CA CYS A 20 -20.15 -2.84 -1.56
C CYS A 20 -19.69 -3.83 -0.48
N ALA A 21 -18.67 -3.44 0.31
CA ALA A 21 -18.19 -4.27 1.41
C ALA A 21 -19.24 -4.53 2.48
N LEU A 22 -20.11 -3.53 2.74
CA LEU A 22 -21.17 -3.60 3.76
C LEU A 22 -22.44 -4.27 3.24
N LEU A 23 -22.86 -3.95 2.02
CA LEU A 23 -24.21 -4.30 1.53
C LEU A 23 -24.26 -5.61 0.74
N ILE A 24 -23.15 -6.06 0.15
CA ILE A 24 -23.15 -7.29 -0.65
C ILE A 24 -22.90 -8.49 0.27
N PRO A 25 -23.90 -9.37 0.49
CA PRO A 25 -23.74 -10.55 1.36
C PRO A 25 -22.97 -11.68 0.65
N PHE A 26 -22.99 -11.73 -0.68
CA PHE A 26 -22.38 -12.81 -1.47
C PHE A 26 -20.88 -12.61 -1.63
N PRO A 27 -20.01 -13.50 -1.08
CA PRO A 27 -18.57 -13.27 -1.03
C PRO A 27 -17.92 -13.18 -2.42
N VAL A 28 -18.35 -13.99 -3.38
CA VAL A 28 -17.79 -13.98 -4.75
C VAL A 28 -18.14 -12.67 -5.48
N ILE A 29 -19.40 -12.23 -5.40
CA ILE A 29 -19.85 -10.99 -6.03
C ILE A 29 -19.15 -9.80 -5.36
N LYS A 30 -19.10 -9.79 -4.03
CA LYS A 30 -18.39 -8.76 -3.26
C LYS A 30 -16.93 -8.62 -3.70
N LEU A 31 -16.20 -9.75 -3.76
CA LEU A 31 -14.81 -9.78 -4.19
C LEU A 31 -14.65 -9.24 -5.61
N SER A 32 -15.48 -9.70 -6.55
CA SER A 32 -15.43 -9.28 -7.95
C SER A 32 -15.66 -7.77 -8.10
N VAL A 33 -16.65 -7.23 -7.41
CA VAL A 33 -16.96 -5.79 -7.45
C VAL A 33 -15.84 -4.97 -6.81
N LEU A 34 -15.32 -5.39 -5.65
CA LEU A 34 -14.21 -4.71 -4.99
C LEU A 34 -12.94 -4.72 -5.85
N CYS A 35 -12.65 -5.84 -6.52
CA CYS A 35 -11.54 -5.93 -7.46
C CYS A 35 -11.72 -4.98 -8.65
N ALA A 36 -12.91 -4.96 -9.27
CA ALA A 36 -13.19 -4.07 -10.39
C ALA A 36 -13.04 -2.59 -10.00
N LEU A 37 -13.57 -2.19 -8.82
CA LEU A 37 -13.42 -0.84 -8.29
C LEU A 37 -11.95 -0.52 -8.00
N SER A 38 -11.19 -1.44 -7.41
CA SER A 38 -9.76 -1.23 -7.10
C SER A 38 -8.94 -1.07 -8.38
N VAL A 39 -9.16 -1.93 -9.39
CA VAL A 39 -8.51 -1.80 -10.70
C VAL A 39 -8.88 -0.48 -11.35
N GLY A 40 -10.15 -0.10 -11.37
CA GLY A 40 -10.62 1.17 -11.91
C GLY A 40 -9.93 2.37 -11.25
N CYS A 41 -9.85 2.37 -9.91
CA CYS A 41 -9.15 3.39 -9.15
C CYS A 41 -7.67 3.48 -9.53
N LEU A 42 -6.96 2.35 -9.59
CA LEU A 42 -5.54 2.30 -9.93
C LEU A 42 -5.28 2.76 -11.38
N VAL A 43 -6.15 2.39 -12.33
CA VAL A 43 -6.06 2.84 -13.73
C VAL A 43 -6.26 4.37 -13.81
N ILE A 44 -7.22 4.91 -13.09
CA ILE A 44 -7.47 6.36 -13.04
C ILE A 44 -6.26 7.08 -12.45
N LEU A 45 -5.69 6.58 -11.35
CA LEU A 45 -4.47 7.11 -10.74
C LEU A 45 -3.32 7.08 -11.75
N TYR A 46 -3.09 5.95 -12.42
CA TYR A 46 -2.02 5.80 -13.41
C TYR A 46 -2.12 6.80 -14.55
N ARG A 47 -3.33 6.98 -15.11
CA ARG A 47 -3.57 7.90 -16.24
C ARG A 47 -3.49 9.38 -15.86
N ASN A 48 -3.71 9.72 -14.60
CA ASN A 48 -3.73 11.13 -14.14
C ASN A 48 -2.53 11.46 -13.24
N MET A 49 -1.42 10.74 -13.39
CA MET A 49 -0.26 10.89 -12.52
C MET A 49 0.34 12.29 -12.54
N GLU A 50 0.35 12.98 -13.69
CA GLU A 50 0.80 14.38 -13.83
C GLU A 50 0.00 15.33 -12.95
N VAL A 51 -1.33 15.16 -12.93
CA VAL A 51 -2.23 15.99 -12.12
C VAL A 51 -2.03 15.71 -10.63
N LEU A 52 -1.67 14.47 -10.27
CA LEU A 52 -1.46 14.05 -8.88
C LEU A 52 -0.15 14.56 -8.30
N THR A 53 0.91 14.54 -9.11
CA THR A 53 2.26 14.91 -8.69
C THR A 53 2.60 16.37 -8.97
N GLY A 54 1.81 17.05 -9.82
CA GLY A 54 2.12 18.40 -10.31
C GLY A 54 3.42 18.46 -11.13
N SER A 55 3.84 17.33 -11.69
CA SER A 55 5.13 17.19 -12.38
C SER A 55 4.93 16.63 -13.79
N PRO A 56 5.79 17.00 -14.77
CA PRO A 56 5.71 16.48 -16.13
C PRO A 56 5.77 14.95 -16.20
N GLU A 57 5.21 14.36 -17.24
CA GLU A 57 5.11 12.90 -17.41
C GLU A 57 6.46 12.18 -17.31
N TRP A 58 7.50 12.77 -17.87
CA TRP A 58 8.88 12.24 -17.89
C TRP A 58 9.64 12.40 -16.57
N SER A 59 9.06 13.06 -15.57
CA SER A 59 9.75 13.32 -14.30
C SER A 59 10.03 12.02 -13.53
N PRO A 60 11.16 11.92 -12.79
CA PRO A 60 11.45 10.78 -11.93
C PRO A 60 10.35 10.53 -10.88
N LYS A 61 9.66 11.59 -10.44
CA LYS A 61 8.54 11.53 -9.49
C LYS A 61 7.36 10.74 -10.08
N ASN A 62 6.97 11.06 -11.31
CA ASN A 62 5.91 10.35 -12.01
C ASN A 62 6.28 8.91 -12.31
N ARG A 63 7.51 8.65 -12.70
CA ARG A 63 8.01 7.29 -12.93
C ARG A 63 7.90 6.43 -11.67
N THR A 64 8.31 6.93 -10.51
CA THR A 64 8.18 6.21 -9.24
C THR A 64 6.73 5.90 -8.91
N MET A 65 5.84 6.88 -9.06
CA MET A 65 4.41 6.70 -8.79
C MET A 65 3.75 5.69 -9.74
N LYS A 66 4.14 5.70 -11.03
CA LYS A 66 3.70 4.70 -12.01
C LYS A 66 4.15 3.29 -11.61
N TRP A 67 5.40 3.11 -11.17
CA TRP A 67 5.90 1.82 -10.68
C TRP A 67 5.14 1.31 -9.45
N ILE A 68 4.83 2.19 -8.48
CA ILE A 68 4.02 1.83 -7.32
C ILE A 68 2.62 1.37 -7.76
N THR A 69 2.01 2.08 -8.70
CA THR A 69 0.68 1.71 -9.21
C THR A 69 0.69 0.37 -9.94
N ILE A 70 1.70 0.12 -10.78
CA ILE A 70 1.89 -1.18 -11.44
C ILE A 70 2.10 -2.29 -10.41
N PHE A 71 2.94 -2.07 -9.41
CA PHE A 71 3.16 -3.05 -8.35
C PHE A 71 1.86 -3.37 -7.61
N ASN A 72 1.05 -2.37 -7.26
CA ASN A 72 -0.24 -2.58 -6.62
C ASN A 72 -1.22 -3.35 -7.53
N LEU A 73 -1.23 -3.11 -8.84
CA LEU A 73 -2.03 -3.88 -9.79
C LEU A 73 -1.60 -5.35 -9.86
N LEU A 74 -0.30 -5.59 -9.90
CA LEU A 74 0.25 -6.96 -9.88
C LEU A 74 -0.07 -7.68 -8.57
N LEU A 75 0.07 -6.97 -7.44
CA LEU A 75 -0.26 -7.51 -6.13
C LEU A 75 -1.76 -7.86 -6.02
N LEU A 76 -2.63 -6.98 -6.50
CA LEU A 76 -4.06 -7.23 -6.56
C LEU A 76 -4.38 -8.46 -7.43
N ALA A 77 -3.79 -8.55 -8.61
CA ALA A 77 -3.99 -9.71 -9.51
C ALA A 77 -3.52 -11.02 -8.86
N LEU A 78 -2.39 -10.97 -8.15
CA LEU A 78 -1.86 -12.12 -7.41
C LEU A 78 -2.81 -12.55 -6.28
N CYS A 79 -3.30 -11.61 -5.47
CA CYS A 79 -4.24 -11.90 -4.39
C CYS A 79 -5.56 -12.48 -4.92
N VAL A 80 -6.11 -11.90 -5.99
CA VAL A 80 -7.34 -12.39 -6.62
C VAL A 80 -7.15 -13.80 -7.19
N GLY A 81 -6.02 -14.02 -7.87
CA GLY A 81 -5.64 -15.34 -8.39
C GLY A 81 -5.51 -16.38 -7.29
N ALA A 82 -4.90 -16.01 -6.16
CA ALA A 82 -4.76 -16.89 -4.99
C ALA A 82 -6.13 -17.30 -4.43
N VAL A 83 -7.01 -16.32 -4.20
CA VAL A 83 -8.38 -16.60 -3.70
C VAL A 83 -9.16 -17.48 -4.68
N TRP A 84 -9.02 -17.24 -5.99
CA TRP A 84 -9.66 -18.07 -7.00
C TRP A 84 -9.15 -19.51 -7.00
N LEU A 85 -7.83 -19.71 -6.91
CA LEU A 85 -7.21 -21.05 -6.82
C LEU A 85 -7.64 -21.77 -5.55
N GLN A 86 -7.67 -21.07 -4.40
CA GLN A 86 -8.11 -21.61 -3.12
C GLN A 86 -9.59 -22.08 -3.20
N GLN A 87 -10.48 -21.25 -3.75
CA GLN A 87 -11.90 -21.59 -3.90
C GLN A 87 -12.14 -22.80 -4.81
N ASN A 88 -11.24 -23.04 -5.76
CA ASN A 88 -11.30 -24.20 -6.64
C ASN A 88 -10.52 -25.43 -6.10
N GLY A 89 -10.05 -25.39 -4.87
CA GLY A 89 -9.29 -26.47 -4.24
C GLY A 89 -7.94 -26.78 -4.92
N ARG A 90 -7.39 -25.80 -5.67
CA ARG A 90 -6.12 -25.93 -6.39
C ARG A 90 -4.93 -25.39 -5.62
N LEU A 91 -5.17 -24.79 -4.47
CA LEU A 91 -4.14 -24.25 -3.57
C LEU A 91 -4.26 -24.99 -2.23
N GLY A 92 -3.21 -25.71 -1.84
CA GLY A 92 -3.13 -26.34 -0.55
C GLY A 92 -2.69 -25.37 0.55
N GLU A 93 -2.81 -25.76 1.82
CA GLU A 93 -2.46 -24.90 2.97
C GLU A 93 -0.98 -24.47 2.96
N ILE A 94 -0.09 -25.36 2.48
CA ILE A 94 1.35 -25.07 2.41
C ILE A 94 1.63 -24.03 1.33
N GLU A 95 1.03 -24.15 0.16
CA GLU A 95 1.18 -23.22 -0.95
C GLU A 95 0.57 -21.86 -0.60
N GLU A 96 -0.58 -21.83 0.06
CA GLU A 96 -1.21 -20.61 0.55
C GLU A 96 -0.28 -19.88 1.54
N SER A 97 0.29 -20.59 2.49
CA SER A 97 1.24 -20.05 3.46
C SER A 97 2.48 -19.47 2.79
N ARG A 98 3.08 -20.18 1.83
CA ARG A 98 4.24 -19.70 1.07
C ARG A 98 3.92 -18.46 0.26
N LEU A 99 2.73 -18.42 -0.35
CA LEU A 99 2.28 -17.27 -1.12
C LEU A 99 2.08 -16.04 -0.22
N ALA A 100 1.44 -16.22 0.94
CA ALA A 100 1.25 -15.15 1.92
C ALA A 100 2.60 -14.57 2.39
N ILE A 101 3.56 -15.43 2.73
CA ILE A 101 4.92 -15.01 3.08
C ILE A 101 5.57 -14.22 1.95
N GLY A 102 5.50 -14.72 0.72
CA GLY A 102 6.04 -14.06 -0.46
C GLY A 102 5.42 -12.69 -0.70
N ILE A 103 4.12 -12.54 -0.53
CA ILE A 103 3.42 -11.25 -0.65
C ILE A 103 3.92 -10.26 0.40
N VAL A 104 3.99 -10.64 1.68
CA VAL A 104 4.47 -9.76 2.76
C VAL A 104 5.91 -9.32 2.50
N MET A 105 6.79 -10.25 2.12
CA MET A 105 8.18 -9.94 1.76
C MET A 105 8.24 -8.98 0.56
N ALA A 106 7.47 -9.21 -0.49
CA ALA A 106 7.42 -8.33 -1.66
C ALA A 106 6.93 -6.91 -1.28
N VAL A 107 5.91 -6.80 -0.44
CA VAL A 107 5.40 -5.52 0.05
C VAL A 107 6.50 -4.77 0.81
N LEU A 108 7.15 -5.41 1.79
CA LEU A 108 8.21 -4.78 2.58
C LEU A 108 9.38 -4.33 1.70
N LEU A 109 9.89 -5.20 0.83
CA LEU A 109 11.08 -4.91 0.04
C LEU A 109 10.81 -3.92 -1.10
N VAL A 110 9.73 -4.10 -1.86
CA VAL A 110 9.42 -3.24 -3.02
C VAL A 110 8.91 -1.88 -2.57
N LEU A 111 7.88 -1.84 -1.71
CA LEU A 111 7.35 -0.55 -1.24
C LEU A 111 8.36 0.15 -0.33
N GLY A 112 9.12 -0.57 0.49
CA GLY A 112 10.20 0.00 1.28
C GLY A 112 11.26 0.70 0.42
N ASN A 113 11.70 0.07 -0.66
CA ASN A 113 12.65 0.68 -1.61
C ASN A 113 12.07 1.87 -2.37
N LEU A 114 10.78 1.86 -2.66
CA LEU A 114 10.10 2.94 -3.38
C LEU A 114 9.68 4.09 -2.46
N ALA A 115 9.41 3.83 -1.18
CA ALA A 115 8.89 4.80 -0.23
C ALA A 115 9.70 6.12 -0.16
N PRO A 116 11.04 6.10 -0.03
CA PRO A 116 11.83 7.33 0.02
C PRO A 116 11.75 8.20 -1.26
N LYS A 117 11.31 7.60 -2.36
CA LYS A 117 11.20 8.24 -3.67
C LYS A 117 9.81 8.82 -3.94
N ILE A 118 8.85 8.57 -3.03
CA ILE A 118 7.48 9.08 -3.17
C ILE A 118 7.48 10.59 -2.95
N PRO A 119 7.07 11.38 -3.96
CA PRO A 119 6.98 12.84 -3.82
C PRO A 119 5.92 13.21 -2.79
N PHE A 120 6.07 14.39 -2.18
CA PHE A 120 5.01 14.95 -1.34
C PHE A 120 3.73 15.10 -2.16
N ASN A 121 2.67 14.41 -1.75
CA ASN A 121 1.40 14.40 -2.43
C ASN A 121 0.24 14.07 -1.47
N ARG A 122 -1.00 14.30 -1.93
CA ARG A 122 -2.21 14.07 -1.13
C ARG A 122 -2.89 12.72 -1.39
N TYR A 123 -2.28 11.81 -2.16
CA TYR A 123 -2.99 10.63 -2.65
C TYR A 123 -2.34 9.31 -2.26
N THR A 124 -1.02 9.23 -2.21
CA THR A 124 -0.29 7.96 -2.03
C THR A 124 0.85 8.13 -1.02
N GLY A 125 1.06 7.14 -0.16
CA GLY A 125 2.13 7.09 0.84
C GLY A 125 1.61 7.03 2.28
N LEU A 126 2.49 7.20 3.24
CA LEU A 126 2.15 7.21 4.68
C LEU A 126 1.50 8.55 5.06
N ARG A 127 0.17 8.58 4.97
CA ARG A 127 -0.65 9.79 5.10
C ARG A 127 -1.18 9.95 6.52
N LEU A 128 -0.32 10.34 7.43
CA LEU A 128 -0.70 10.71 8.80
C LEU A 128 -1.03 12.22 8.86
N PRO A 129 -1.84 12.66 9.84
CA PRO A 129 -2.25 14.07 9.93
C PRO A 129 -1.11 15.08 9.94
N TRP A 130 0.05 14.69 10.47
CA TRP A 130 1.26 15.51 10.50
C TRP A 130 2.12 15.38 9.25
N THR A 131 2.17 14.21 8.61
CA THR A 131 2.99 14.02 7.40
C THR A 131 2.42 14.77 6.19
N ILE A 132 1.09 14.88 6.07
CA ILE A 132 0.45 15.59 4.96
C ILE A 132 0.46 17.12 5.10
N ARG A 133 0.90 17.65 6.25
CA ARG A 133 0.95 19.09 6.53
C ARG A 133 2.31 19.71 6.28
N ASP A 134 3.38 18.91 6.32
CA ASP A 134 4.75 19.39 6.20
C ASP A 134 5.59 18.45 5.34
N GLU A 135 6.25 19.02 4.31
CA GLU A 135 7.02 18.24 3.35
C GLU A 135 8.26 17.58 3.97
N ASP A 136 8.91 18.23 4.93
CA ASP A 136 10.10 17.66 5.61
C ASP A 136 9.70 16.48 6.47
N THR A 137 8.57 16.59 7.18
CA THR A 137 7.99 15.50 7.96
C THR A 137 7.58 14.33 7.08
N TRP A 138 7.02 14.62 5.90
CA TRP A 138 6.74 13.61 4.88
C TRP A 138 7.98 12.87 4.42
N ARG A 139 9.02 13.62 4.04
CA ARG A 139 10.30 13.05 3.59
C ARG A 139 10.94 12.19 4.66
N LEU A 140 10.93 12.65 5.92
CA LEU A 140 11.45 11.88 7.04
C LEU A 140 10.68 10.56 7.23
N ALA A 141 9.35 10.61 7.28
CA ALA A 141 8.51 9.42 7.45
C ALA A 141 8.78 8.37 6.36
N HIS A 142 8.85 8.80 5.09
CA HIS A 142 9.08 7.90 3.97
C HIS A 142 10.53 7.36 3.89
N ARG A 143 11.53 8.15 4.31
CA ARG A 143 12.91 7.64 4.48
C ARG A 143 12.99 6.58 5.57
N MET A 144 12.39 6.84 6.73
CA MET A 144 12.35 5.87 7.83
C MET A 144 11.64 4.59 7.41
N LEU A 145 10.54 4.69 6.69
CA LEU A 145 9.81 3.55 6.14
C LEU A 145 10.71 2.68 5.24
N GLY A 146 11.51 3.33 4.38
CA GLY A 146 12.50 2.63 3.56
C GLY A 146 13.60 1.97 4.38
N TYR A 147 14.18 2.69 5.35
CA TYR A 147 15.30 2.16 6.14
C TYR A 147 14.93 0.96 7.00
N ILE A 148 13.74 0.96 7.60
CA ILE A 148 13.30 -0.14 8.46
C ILE A 148 12.76 -1.34 7.69
N SER A 149 12.47 -1.21 6.39
CA SER A 149 11.89 -2.30 5.59
C SER A 149 12.79 -3.52 5.52
N PHE A 150 14.10 -3.34 5.29
CA PHE A 150 15.05 -4.45 5.25
C PHE A 150 15.23 -5.13 6.61
N PRO A 151 15.49 -4.41 7.71
CA PRO A 151 15.52 -5.02 9.04
C PRO A 151 14.24 -5.75 9.40
N LEU A 152 13.07 -5.20 9.07
CA LEU A 152 11.79 -5.86 9.34
C LEU A 152 11.54 -7.09 8.45
N ALA A 153 11.98 -7.07 7.19
CA ALA A 153 11.93 -8.26 6.35
C ALA A 153 12.82 -9.39 6.92
N PHE A 154 13.99 -9.03 7.44
CA PHE A 154 14.86 -9.98 8.12
C PHE A 154 14.26 -10.51 9.42
N LEU A 155 13.66 -9.62 10.22
CA LEU A 155 12.91 -10.00 11.43
C LEU A 155 11.76 -10.94 11.11
N TYR A 156 11.01 -10.66 10.04
CA TYR A 156 9.90 -11.50 9.58
C TYR A 156 10.38 -12.93 9.26
N ALA A 157 11.46 -13.05 8.48
CA ALA A 157 12.06 -14.35 8.20
C ALA A 157 12.54 -15.06 9.48
N ALA A 158 13.18 -14.34 10.40
CA ALA A 158 13.64 -14.90 11.67
C ALA A 158 12.48 -15.41 12.54
N LEU A 159 11.38 -14.64 12.66
CA LEU A 159 10.19 -15.06 13.41
C LEU A 159 9.61 -16.35 12.85
N LEU A 160 9.49 -16.46 11.52
CA LEU A 160 9.00 -17.67 10.87
C LEU A 160 9.92 -18.88 11.09
N LEU A 161 11.24 -18.67 11.02
CA LEU A 161 12.22 -19.74 11.30
C LEU A 161 12.20 -20.19 12.77
N CYS A 162 11.87 -19.29 13.69
CA CYS A 162 11.65 -19.62 15.11
C CYS A 162 10.30 -20.30 15.39
N GLY A 163 9.49 -20.57 14.37
CA GLY A 163 8.20 -21.25 14.51
C GLY A 163 7.05 -20.34 14.96
N VAL A 164 7.22 -19.01 14.91
CA VAL A 164 6.13 -18.07 15.19
C VAL A 164 5.12 -18.13 14.04
N GLY A 165 3.83 -18.21 14.36
CA GLY A 165 2.76 -18.28 13.36
C GLY A 165 2.79 -17.12 12.38
N ILE A 166 2.39 -17.38 11.12
CA ILE A 166 2.44 -16.41 10.01
C ILE A 166 1.63 -15.15 10.33
N GLU A 167 0.43 -15.31 10.89
CA GLU A 167 -0.45 -14.20 11.24
C GLU A 167 0.19 -13.25 12.26
N THR A 168 0.74 -13.84 13.35
CA THR A 168 1.43 -13.09 14.41
C THR A 168 2.66 -12.37 13.85
N SER A 169 3.51 -13.08 13.09
CA SER A 169 4.72 -12.52 12.48
C SER A 169 4.38 -11.38 11.53
N THR A 170 3.37 -11.56 10.68
CA THR A 170 2.87 -10.53 9.75
C THR A 170 2.33 -9.33 10.49
N GLY A 171 1.50 -9.54 11.52
CA GLY A 171 0.94 -8.47 12.35
C GLY A 171 2.03 -7.63 13.01
N VAL A 172 2.99 -8.27 13.67
CA VAL A 172 4.11 -7.59 14.34
C VAL A 172 4.91 -6.74 13.35
N VAL A 173 5.25 -7.29 12.19
CA VAL A 173 6.10 -6.62 11.22
C VAL A 173 5.37 -5.47 10.52
N ILE A 174 4.13 -5.66 10.10
CA ILE A 174 3.35 -4.61 9.41
C ILE A 174 3.01 -3.46 10.37
N ILE A 175 2.61 -3.77 11.61
CA ILE A 175 2.36 -2.74 12.62
C ILE A 175 3.64 -1.95 12.89
N SER A 176 4.77 -2.62 13.09
CA SER A 176 6.06 -1.96 13.31
C SER A 176 6.48 -1.11 12.12
N TRP A 177 6.23 -1.58 10.89
CA TRP A 177 6.57 -0.88 9.66
C TRP A 177 5.83 0.46 9.48
N ILE A 178 4.60 0.56 10.01
CA ILE A 178 3.80 1.79 9.99
C ILE A 178 4.06 2.63 11.25
N ALA A 179 4.09 2.00 12.42
CA ALA A 179 4.17 2.69 13.71
C ALA A 179 5.52 3.39 13.92
N ILE A 180 6.65 2.74 13.60
CA ILE A 180 7.97 3.32 13.82
C ILE A 180 8.16 4.63 13.04
N PRO A 181 7.96 4.69 11.70
CA PRO A 181 8.03 5.95 10.98
C PRO A 181 6.97 6.95 11.41
N GLY A 182 5.79 6.46 11.78
CA GLY A 182 4.70 7.27 12.32
C GLY A 182 5.13 8.04 13.57
N VAL A 183 5.62 7.33 14.59
CA VAL A 183 6.07 7.92 15.85
C VAL A 183 7.25 8.86 15.65
N ILE A 184 8.28 8.45 14.90
CA ILE A 184 9.46 9.27 14.64
C ILE A 184 9.09 10.57 13.92
N SER A 185 8.24 10.48 12.89
CA SER A 185 7.78 11.66 12.15
C SER A 185 6.88 12.57 13.00
N TYR A 186 6.09 12.00 13.92
CA TYR A 186 5.29 12.77 14.87
C TYR A 186 6.16 13.57 15.83
N ILE A 187 7.18 12.94 16.41
CA ILE A 187 8.13 13.63 17.32
C ILE A 187 8.85 14.76 16.57
N PHE A 188 9.27 14.52 15.32
CA PHE A 188 9.89 15.54 14.48
C PHE A 188 8.95 16.71 14.22
N TYR A 189 7.69 16.42 13.81
CA TYR A 189 6.66 17.43 13.57
C TYR A 189 6.40 18.28 14.81
N ARG A 190 6.25 17.64 15.98
CA ARG A 190 6.07 18.37 17.25
C ARG A 190 7.23 19.29 17.57
N ARG A 191 8.46 18.84 17.42
CA ARG A 191 9.65 19.67 17.68
C ARG A 191 9.80 20.84 16.72
N LYS A 192 9.23 20.74 15.51
CA LYS A 192 9.32 21.80 14.50
C LYS A 192 8.24 22.86 14.67
N PHE A 193 7.07 22.51 15.18
CA PHE A 193 5.88 23.38 15.19
C PHE A 193 5.22 23.60 16.54
N LEU A 194 5.65 22.91 17.57
CA LEU A 194 5.17 23.03 18.95
C LEU A 194 6.33 23.23 19.93
#